data_afa822b7d26d359b9e7d1c73cfbf852e
#
_entry.id   afa822b7d26d359b9e7d1c73cfbf852e
#
_cell.length_a   1.000
_cell.length_b   1.000
_cell.length_c   1.000
_cell.angle_alpha   90.00
_cell.angle_beta   90.00
_cell.angle_gamma   90.00
#
_symmetry.space_group_name_H-M   'P 1'
#
loop_
_entity.id
_entity.type
_entity.pdbx_description
1 polymer ?
#
loop_
_entity_poly.entity_id
_entity_poly.type
_entity_poly.pdbx_seq_one_letter_code
_entity_poly.pdbx_strand_id
1 'polypeptide(L)'
;MSSKKKKILLLSDDVRMSSGVATQSKEIVMNTLHKYEWVQIAAAVKHPEQGQIIDLNDAVRNETGIKDAYLKLYPTSGYGNPDILRQVIEIEKPDAILHYTDPRFWLWLYAIEHELRVNIPIFYYNIWDDLPTPYYNTNYYRCSDLLMAISKQTYGINKRILMNYGYEDWQIKYTPHGVDEKHHYKIEDGDTKLRQFETKFGLDKFDFKVLYLNRNIRRKNPGDVVMAYKYFVDQLPPEEQKKCCLIFHTAPVDENGTDLKAVCAAAIPNYNVIFTHNNNEHFQDEEINFIFNSADVYLNMASNEGFGLASLEALMAETPIVVNVTGGLQDQCGFKKEDGTYLTADDYVELGSNHRGKYKEHGEWVKPVFPSNISLQGSPLTPYIFDDRAQFEEVGIAIKYWYDVGPKERKRCGKLGREFAMDKNIGMTAKLLGDNIIDAIDTAFEKWKPREKYTLEVV
;
A
#
# COMPACT_ATOMS: atom_id res chain seq x y z
N MET A 1 11.06 36.08 11.07
CA MET A 1 9.76 35.94 10.40
C MET A 1 9.68 34.50 9.94
N SER A 2 8.71 33.73 10.38
CA SER A 2 8.50 32.37 9.84
C SER A 2 8.20 32.50 8.35
N SER A 3 8.95 31.82 7.49
CA SER A 3 8.64 31.77 6.07
C SER A 3 7.24 31.16 5.92
N LYS A 4 6.41 31.74 5.05
CA LYS A 4 5.08 31.19 4.78
C LYS A 4 5.24 29.73 4.31
N LYS A 5 4.45 28.81 4.88
CA LYS A 5 4.43 27.40 4.43
C LYS A 5 4.07 27.33 2.94
N LYS A 6 4.69 26.43 2.22
CA LYS A 6 4.28 26.08 0.86
C LYS A 6 2.94 25.35 0.89
N LYS A 7 2.10 25.61 -0.10
CA LYS A 7 0.79 25.00 -0.26
C LYS A 7 0.82 23.94 -1.35
N ILE A 8 0.38 22.73 -1.04
CA ILE A 8 0.36 21.61 -1.98
C ILE A 8 -1.09 21.21 -2.26
N LEU A 9 -1.42 21.09 -3.55
CA LEU A 9 -2.70 20.57 -4.01
C LEU A 9 -2.58 19.08 -4.28
N LEU A 10 -3.22 18.28 -3.43
CA LEU A 10 -3.29 16.82 -3.56
C LEU A 10 -4.44 16.42 -4.50
N LEU A 11 -4.16 15.59 -5.48
CA LEU A 11 -5.14 14.94 -6.36
C LEU A 11 -5.17 13.45 -6.03
N SER A 12 -6.19 13.01 -5.32
CA SER A 12 -6.26 11.64 -4.77
C SER A 12 -7.69 11.30 -4.31
N ASP A 13 -7.90 10.06 -3.84
CA ASP A 13 -9.11 9.70 -3.10
C ASP A 13 -9.24 10.57 -1.85
N ASP A 14 -10.48 10.93 -1.49
CA ASP A 14 -10.76 11.75 -0.29
C ASP A 14 -10.11 11.14 0.97
N VAL A 15 -9.30 11.92 1.67
CA VAL A 15 -8.55 11.49 2.88
C VAL A 15 -9.45 10.93 4.00
N ARG A 16 -10.76 11.12 3.94
CA ARG A 16 -11.75 10.63 4.91
C ARG A 16 -12.32 9.26 4.55
N MET A 17 -11.97 8.72 3.37
CA MET A 17 -12.48 7.43 2.90
C MET A 17 -11.66 6.26 3.41
N SER A 18 -12.28 5.07 3.41
CA SER A 18 -11.66 3.80 3.82
C SER A 18 -11.08 3.05 2.60
N SER A 19 -10.11 3.65 1.90
CA SER A 19 -9.32 2.96 0.86
C SER A 19 -7.84 3.05 1.19
N GLY A 20 -7.01 2.11 0.69
CA GLY A 20 -5.57 2.19 0.90
C GLY A 20 -4.95 3.49 0.37
N VAL A 21 -5.50 4.04 -0.72
CA VAL A 21 -5.10 5.35 -1.27
C VAL A 21 -5.51 6.48 -0.33
N ALA A 22 -6.74 6.48 0.15
CA ALA A 22 -7.22 7.50 1.09
C ALA A 22 -6.44 7.46 2.41
N THR A 23 -6.20 6.27 2.97
CA THR A 23 -5.39 6.08 4.17
C THR A 23 -3.99 6.68 4.00
N GLN A 24 -3.28 6.33 2.93
CA GLN A 24 -1.94 6.86 2.70
C GLN A 24 -1.94 8.36 2.36
N SER A 25 -2.99 8.87 1.69
CA SER A 25 -3.19 10.31 1.50
C SER A 25 -3.33 11.03 2.84
N LYS A 26 -4.09 10.46 3.78
CA LYS A 26 -4.23 10.98 5.14
C LYS A 26 -2.88 10.95 5.87
N GLU A 27 -2.13 9.85 5.82
CA GLU A 27 -0.82 9.75 6.46
C GLU A 27 0.17 10.79 5.91
N ILE A 28 0.23 11.00 4.60
CA ILE A 28 1.05 12.04 3.98
C ILE A 28 0.68 13.42 4.52
N VAL A 29 -0.62 13.76 4.49
CA VAL A 29 -1.10 15.07 4.95
C VAL A 29 -0.79 15.25 6.44
N MET A 30 -1.23 14.33 7.30
CA MET A 30 -1.12 14.46 8.76
C MET A 30 0.33 14.55 9.24
N ASN A 31 1.24 13.77 8.64
CA ASN A 31 2.65 13.77 9.04
C ASN A 31 3.46 14.94 8.44
N THR A 32 2.86 15.76 7.57
CA THR A 32 3.54 16.91 6.93
C THR A 32 2.86 18.27 7.16
N LEU A 33 1.73 18.34 7.90
CA LEU A 33 1.03 19.57 8.26
C LEU A 33 1.91 20.62 8.97
N HIS A 34 2.95 20.19 9.67
CA HIS A 34 3.91 21.10 10.31
C HIS A 34 4.78 21.86 9.30
N LYS A 35 4.89 21.34 8.07
CA LYS A 35 5.75 21.87 6.99
C LYS A 35 4.95 22.52 5.87
N TYR A 36 3.81 21.93 5.46
CA TYR A 36 3.01 22.36 4.31
C TYR A 36 1.56 22.70 4.69
N GLU A 37 0.95 23.57 3.89
CA GLU A 37 -0.50 23.74 3.81
C GLU A 37 -1.05 22.77 2.77
N TRP A 38 -2.17 22.10 3.05
CA TRP A 38 -2.75 21.12 2.14
C TRP A 38 -4.13 21.54 1.65
N VAL A 39 -4.32 21.33 0.35
CA VAL A 39 -5.63 21.41 -0.31
C VAL A 39 -5.80 20.12 -1.09
N GLN A 40 -7.01 19.56 -1.14
CA GLN A 40 -7.24 18.33 -1.88
C GLN A 40 -8.43 18.47 -2.83
N ILE A 41 -8.27 18.07 -4.10
CA ILE A 41 -9.40 17.63 -4.92
C ILE A 41 -9.69 16.20 -4.50
N ALA A 42 -10.74 16.05 -3.69
CA ALA A 42 -11.06 14.83 -2.96
C ALA A 42 -11.99 13.94 -3.80
N ALA A 43 -11.40 12.93 -4.45
CA ALA A 43 -12.11 12.08 -5.40
C ALA A 43 -12.87 10.93 -4.72
N ALA A 44 -14.04 10.59 -5.27
CA ALA A 44 -14.77 9.37 -4.98
C ALA A 44 -15.61 8.97 -6.19
N VAL A 45 -15.97 7.69 -6.31
CA VAL A 45 -16.82 7.19 -7.42
C VAL A 45 -18.11 8.00 -7.51
N LYS A 46 -18.75 8.23 -6.35
CA LYS A 46 -19.92 9.12 -6.19
C LYS A 46 -19.79 9.83 -4.85
N HIS A 47 -19.47 11.13 -4.89
CA HIS A 47 -19.21 11.89 -3.68
C HIS A 47 -20.49 12.58 -3.16
N PRO A 48 -20.92 12.34 -1.91
CA PRO A 48 -22.15 12.93 -1.36
C PRO A 48 -22.05 14.45 -1.20
N GLU A 49 -20.85 14.99 -1.00
CA GLU A 49 -20.58 16.41 -0.77
C GLU A 49 -20.01 17.11 -2.01
N GLN A 50 -20.23 16.56 -3.19
CA GLN A 50 -19.73 17.15 -4.45
C GLN A 50 -20.10 18.63 -4.58
N GLY A 51 -19.12 19.46 -4.94
CA GLY A 51 -19.31 20.91 -5.15
C GLY A 51 -19.29 21.74 -3.88
N GLN A 52 -19.12 21.15 -2.70
CA GLN A 52 -18.91 21.86 -1.45
C GLN A 52 -17.42 22.13 -1.23
N ILE A 53 -17.11 23.08 -0.35
CA ILE A 53 -15.75 23.30 0.18
C ILE A 53 -15.78 22.86 1.64
N ILE A 54 -14.99 21.85 1.98
CA ILE A 54 -14.90 21.31 3.34
C ILE A 54 -13.66 21.86 4.00
N ASP A 55 -13.84 22.70 4.99
CA ASP A 55 -12.76 23.25 5.81
C ASP A 55 -12.49 22.32 7.00
N LEU A 56 -11.33 21.70 7.05
CA LEU A 56 -10.89 20.81 8.12
C LEU A 56 -9.83 21.44 9.04
N ASN A 57 -9.56 22.74 8.92
CA ASN A 57 -8.50 23.42 9.67
C ASN A 57 -8.61 23.19 11.18
N ASP A 58 -9.79 23.37 11.76
CA ASP A 58 -9.97 23.20 13.20
C ASP A 58 -9.86 21.73 13.62
N ALA A 59 -10.33 20.80 12.80
CA ALA A 59 -10.20 19.38 13.07
C ALA A 59 -8.73 18.95 13.13
N VAL A 60 -7.94 19.28 12.10
CA VAL A 60 -6.52 18.90 12.05
C VAL A 60 -5.67 19.64 13.08
N ARG A 61 -6.02 20.90 13.47
CA ARG A 61 -5.36 21.62 14.55
C ARG A 61 -5.60 20.95 15.90
N ASN A 62 -6.82 20.52 16.16
CA ASN A 62 -7.17 19.81 17.39
C ASN A 62 -6.49 18.43 17.46
N GLU A 63 -6.45 17.69 16.35
CA GLU A 63 -5.86 16.36 16.29
C GLU A 63 -4.32 16.39 16.41
N THR A 64 -3.67 17.34 15.74
CA THR A 64 -2.19 17.41 15.69
C THR A 64 -1.56 18.35 16.70
N GLY A 65 -2.31 19.31 17.25
CA GLY A 65 -1.78 20.40 18.08
C GLY A 65 -1.05 21.49 17.27
N ILE A 66 -0.98 21.39 15.95
CA ILE A 66 -0.30 22.35 15.07
C ILE A 66 -1.22 23.55 14.83
N LYS A 67 -0.92 24.69 15.45
CA LYS A 67 -1.79 25.88 15.45
C LYS A 67 -2.08 26.48 14.08
N ASP A 68 -1.14 26.35 13.14
CA ASP A 68 -1.21 26.86 11.78
C ASP A 68 -1.44 25.76 10.74
N ALA A 69 -1.93 24.58 11.18
CA ALA A 69 -2.33 23.50 10.27
C ALA A 69 -3.47 23.97 9.34
N TYR A 70 -3.34 23.62 8.07
CA TYR A 70 -4.29 23.99 7.03
C TYR A 70 -4.63 22.80 6.16
N LEU A 71 -5.91 22.45 6.10
CA LEU A 71 -6.45 21.41 5.23
C LEU A 71 -7.84 21.80 4.74
N LYS A 72 -8.02 21.89 3.41
CA LYS A 72 -9.32 22.04 2.76
C LYS A 72 -9.54 21.00 1.69
N LEU A 73 -10.76 20.52 1.58
CA LEU A 73 -11.17 19.54 0.58
C LEU A 73 -12.14 20.16 -0.42
N TYR A 74 -12.00 19.79 -1.67
CA TYR A 74 -12.88 20.07 -2.79
C TYR A 74 -13.43 18.73 -3.31
N PRO A 75 -14.52 18.21 -2.73
CA PRO A 75 -15.11 16.93 -3.07
C PRO A 75 -15.59 16.88 -4.52
N THR A 76 -15.26 15.80 -5.23
CA THR A 76 -15.68 15.56 -6.60
C THR A 76 -16.09 14.12 -6.86
N SER A 77 -17.17 13.91 -7.62
CA SER A 77 -17.55 12.60 -8.13
C SER A 77 -16.67 12.25 -9.33
N GLY A 78 -16.17 11.02 -9.38
CA GLY A 78 -15.09 10.63 -10.27
C GLY A 78 -13.77 11.30 -9.85
N TYR A 79 -12.92 11.58 -10.81
CA TYR A 79 -11.58 12.10 -10.57
C TYR A 79 -11.41 13.57 -11.06
N GLY A 80 -12.50 14.33 -11.07
CA GLY A 80 -12.50 15.74 -11.45
C GLY A 80 -12.30 15.99 -12.96
N ASN A 81 -11.93 17.23 -13.30
CA ASN A 81 -11.67 17.67 -14.68
C ASN A 81 -10.82 18.94 -14.67
N PRO A 82 -10.33 19.41 -15.84
CA PRO A 82 -9.48 20.60 -15.93
C PRO A 82 -10.11 21.88 -15.35
N ASP A 83 -11.41 22.07 -15.48
CA ASP A 83 -12.08 23.30 -15.03
C ASP A 83 -12.15 23.38 -13.51
N ILE A 84 -12.43 22.24 -12.83
CA ILE A 84 -12.35 22.14 -11.36
C ILE A 84 -10.92 22.46 -10.91
N LEU A 85 -9.91 21.88 -11.56
CA LEU A 85 -8.52 22.12 -11.20
C LEU A 85 -8.15 23.61 -11.34
N ARG A 86 -8.51 24.27 -12.46
CA ARG A 86 -8.24 25.69 -12.68
C ARG A 86 -8.90 26.58 -11.62
N GLN A 87 -10.15 26.29 -11.27
CA GLN A 87 -10.89 27.00 -10.21
C GLN A 87 -10.17 26.85 -8.85
N VAL A 88 -9.79 25.64 -8.47
CA VAL A 88 -9.07 25.40 -7.21
C VAL A 88 -7.71 26.10 -7.21
N ILE A 89 -6.96 26.06 -8.30
CA ILE A 89 -5.69 26.78 -8.44
C ILE A 89 -5.87 28.29 -8.29
N GLU A 90 -6.91 28.86 -8.90
CA GLU A 90 -7.21 30.31 -8.80
C GLU A 90 -7.54 30.75 -7.37
N ILE A 91 -8.32 29.93 -6.64
CA ILE A 91 -8.74 30.22 -5.27
C ILE A 91 -7.59 30.00 -4.28
N GLU A 92 -6.94 28.84 -4.34
CA GLU A 92 -6.02 28.38 -3.31
C GLU A 92 -4.55 28.75 -3.60
N LYS A 93 -4.21 28.99 -4.85
CA LYS A 93 -2.85 29.37 -5.31
C LYS A 93 -1.78 28.41 -4.78
N PRO A 94 -1.87 27.10 -5.07
CA PRO A 94 -0.89 26.13 -4.58
C PRO A 94 0.49 26.36 -5.24
N ASP A 95 1.54 26.01 -4.49
CA ASP A 95 2.94 26.06 -4.97
C ASP A 95 3.32 24.80 -5.77
N ALA A 96 2.61 23.66 -5.57
CA ALA A 96 2.80 22.42 -6.28
C ALA A 96 1.50 21.60 -6.36
N ILE A 97 1.45 20.69 -7.32
CA ILE A 97 0.43 19.63 -7.41
C ILE A 97 1.09 18.31 -7.05
N LEU A 98 0.48 17.54 -6.13
CA LEU A 98 0.84 16.16 -5.86
C LEU A 98 -0.28 15.25 -6.34
N HIS A 99 -0.01 14.42 -7.33
CA HIS A 99 -0.92 13.37 -7.77
C HIS A 99 -0.58 12.05 -7.07
N TYR A 100 -1.60 11.41 -6.52
CA TYR A 100 -1.48 10.10 -5.89
C TYR A 100 -2.73 9.26 -6.13
N THR A 101 -2.78 8.53 -7.20
CA THR A 101 -3.66 7.40 -7.52
C THR A 101 -3.19 6.78 -8.84
N ASP A 102 -4.02 5.91 -9.44
CA ASP A 102 -3.80 5.39 -10.79
C ASP A 102 -3.89 6.52 -11.83
N PRO A 103 -2.83 6.76 -12.62
CA PRO A 103 -2.78 7.89 -13.55
C PRO A 103 -3.83 7.80 -14.67
N ARG A 104 -4.35 6.61 -14.95
CA ARG A 104 -5.38 6.39 -15.97
C ARG A 104 -6.70 7.07 -15.64
N PHE A 105 -6.97 7.33 -14.37
CA PHE A 105 -8.16 8.08 -13.95
C PHE A 105 -7.98 9.59 -14.10
N TRP A 106 -6.75 10.07 -14.28
CA TRP A 106 -6.38 11.48 -14.35
C TRP A 106 -5.77 11.86 -15.71
N LEU A 107 -6.18 11.20 -16.81
CA LEU A 107 -5.68 11.47 -18.17
C LEU A 107 -5.71 12.95 -18.53
N TRP A 108 -6.77 13.64 -18.10
CA TRP A 108 -6.95 15.05 -18.34
C TRP A 108 -5.88 15.93 -17.66
N LEU A 109 -5.33 15.54 -16.50
CA LEU A 109 -4.24 16.25 -15.83
C LEU A 109 -2.99 16.25 -16.71
N TYR A 110 -2.64 15.08 -17.22
CA TYR A 110 -1.46 14.90 -18.06
C TYR A 110 -1.64 15.51 -19.46
N ALA A 111 -2.87 15.64 -19.93
CA ALA A 111 -3.16 16.33 -21.20
C ALA A 111 -2.95 17.85 -21.14
N ILE A 112 -3.06 18.45 -19.93
CA ILE A 112 -2.84 19.91 -19.72
C ILE A 112 -1.55 20.22 -18.95
N GLU A 113 -0.63 19.25 -18.80
CA GLU A 113 0.60 19.42 -18.01
C GLU A 113 1.43 20.64 -18.45
N HIS A 114 1.46 20.91 -19.76
CA HIS A 114 2.18 22.05 -20.33
C HIS A 114 1.63 23.41 -19.88
N GLU A 115 0.33 23.52 -19.61
CA GLU A 115 -0.31 24.71 -19.04
C GLU A 115 0.13 24.92 -17.58
N LEU A 116 0.25 23.84 -16.83
CA LEU A 116 0.54 23.87 -15.41
C LEU A 116 2.02 24.09 -15.12
N ARG A 117 2.89 23.32 -15.77
CA ARG A 117 4.34 23.24 -15.45
C ARG A 117 5.15 24.47 -15.86
N VAL A 118 4.53 25.47 -16.47
CA VAL A 118 5.12 26.80 -16.65
C VAL A 118 5.05 27.65 -15.37
N ASN A 119 4.24 27.26 -14.38
CA ASN A 119 4.05 27.99 -13.14
C ASN A 119 4.11 27.12 -11.87
N ILE A 120 3.67 25.85 -11.97
CA ILE A 120 3.45 24.96 -10.84
C ILE A 120 4.00 23.57 -11.19
N PRO A 121 4.95 22.99 -10.42
CA PRO A 121 5.43 21.64 -10.67
C PRO A 121 4.35 20.58 -10.38
N ILE A 122 4.42 19.47 -11.12
CA ILE A 122 3.61 18.28 -10.90
C ILE A 122 4.50 17.20 -10.30
N PHE A 123 4.15 16.74 -9.10
CA PHE A 123 4.75 15.61 -8.42
C PHE A 123 3.82 14.41 -8.54
N TYR A 124 4.36 13.23 -8.74
CA TYR A 124 3.58 12.00 -8.80
C TYR A 124 4.11 10.99 -7.79
N TYR A 125 3.26 10.64 -6.81
CA TYR A 125 3.49 9.53 -5.90
C TYR A 125 2.99 8.27 -6.58
N ASN A 126 3.92 7.55 -7.24
CA ASN A 126 3.62 6.49 -8.19
C ASN A 126 3.31 5.17 -7.49
N ILE A 127 2.14 4.62 -7.80
CA ILE A 127 1.61 3.36 -7.24
C ILE A 127 1.80 2.15 -8.16
N TRP A 128 2.45 2.31 -9.32
CA TRP A 128 2.53 1.25 -10.32
C TRP A 128 3.37 0.07 -9.83
N ASP A 129 2.80 -1.14 -9.86
CA ASP A 129 3.35 -2.34 -9.27
C ASP A 129 3.74 -3.42 -10.30
N ASP A 130 3.29 -3.28 -11.55
CA ASP A 130 3.41 -4.36 -12.52
C ASP A 130 4.64 -4.23 -13.43
N LEU A 131 5.23 -5.39 -13.69
CA LEU A 131 6.20 -5.63 -14.75
C LEU A 131 5.52 -6.46 -15.87
N PRO A 132 6.08 -6.54 -17.09
CA PRO A 132 7.33 -5.91 -17.57
C PRO A 132 7.22 -4.39 -17.59
N THR A 133 8.40 -3.73 -17.69
CA THR A 133 8.46 -2.25 -17.65
C THR A 133 7.34 -1.60 -18.46
N PRO A 134 6.46 -0.82 -17.83
CA PRO A 134 5.22 -0.33 -18.43
C PRO A 134 5.48 0.90 -19.33
N TYR A 135 6.08 0.70 -20.49
CA TYR A 135 6.37 1.80 -21.42
C TYR A 135 5.13 2.56 -21.90
N TYR A 136 3.95 1.96 -21.80
CA TYR A 136 2.67 2.63 -22.06
C TYR A 136 2.36 3.73 -21.02
N ASN A 137 3.02 3.73 -19.86
CA ASN A 137 2.90 4.78 -18.84
C ASN A 137 3.93 5.91 -19.01
N THR A 138 4.81 5.87 -20.02
CA THR A 138 5.91 6.81 -20.20
C THR A 138 5.46 8.27 -20.13
N ASN A 139 4.32 8.60 -20.73
CA ASN A 139 3.84 9.98 -20.76
C ASN A 139 3.52 10.52 -19.36
N TYR A 140 2.95 9.72 -18.45
CA TYR A 140 2.67 10.14 -17.08
C TYR A 140 3.96 10.49 -16.32
N TYR A 141 5.00 9.70 -16.52
CA TYR A 141 6.30 9.90 -15.85
C TYR A 141 7.05 11.09 -16.40
N ARG A 142 7.05 11.29 -17.72
CA ARG A 142 7.65 12.46 -18.36
C ARG A 142 6.93 13.77 -18.08
N CYS A 143 5.63 13.71 -17.82
CA CYS A 143 4.80 14.85 -17.45
C CYS A 143 4.87 15.20 -15.96
N SER A 144 5.67 14.47 -15.18
CA SER A 144 5.91 14.75 -13.76
C SER A 144 7.32 15.32 -13.56
N ASP A 145 7.45 16.26 -12.63
CA ASP A 145 8.74 16.88 -12.29
C ASP A 145 9.47 16.10 -11.20
N LEU A 146 8.73 15.43 -10.33
CA LEU A 146 9.23 14.52 -9.29
C LEU A 146 8.39 13.24 -9.29
N LEU A 147 9.03 12.09 -9.31
CA LEU A 147 8.44 10.76 -9.14
C LEU A 147 8.86 10.19 -7.80
N MET A 148 7.93 9.99 -6.91
CA MET A 148 8.12 9.28 -5.64
C MET A 148 7.55 7.86 -5.78
N ALA A 149 8.34 6.86 -5.49
CA ALA A 149 8.00 5.45 -5.71
C ALA A 149 7.62 4.79 -4.39
N ILE A 150 6.44 4.17 -4.34
CA ILE A 150 5.92 3.51 -3.14
C ILE A 150 6.65 2.22 -2.78
N SER A 151 7.38 1.63 -3.73
CA SER A 151 8.17 0.41 -3.54
C SER A 151 9.48 0.46 -4.31
N LYS A 152 10.43 -0.40 -3.96
CA LYS A 152 11.70 -0.56 -4.68
C LYS A 152 11.47 -0.99 -6.13
N GLN A 153 10.47 -1.83 -6.39
CA GLN A 153 10.09 -2.22 -7.76
C GLN A 153 9.57 -1.02 -8.55
N THR A 154 8.69 -0.20 -7.97
CA THR A 154 8.20 1.04 -8.60
C THR A 154 9.33 2.02 -8.87
N TYR A 155 10.30 2.16 -7.96
CA TYR A 155 11.49 2.97 -8.18
C TYR A 155 12.31 2.48 -9.38
N GLY A 156 12.56 1.17 -9.48
CA GLY A 156 13.23 0.57 -10.63
C GLY A 156 12.48 0.79 -11.95
N ILE A 157 11.14 0.72 -11.92
CA ILE A 157 10.27 1.04 -13.07
C ILE A 157 10.46 2.50 -13.50
N ASN A 158 10.37 3.45 -12.55
CA ASN A 158 10.55 4.87 -12.84
C ASN A 158 11.89 5.16 -13.51
N LYS A 159 12.97 4.62 -12.95
CA LYS A 159 14.32 4.79 -13.53
C LYS A 159 14.44 4.19 -14.92
N ARG A 160 13.99 2.95 -15.13
CA ARG A 160 14.07 2.30 -16.45
C ARG A 160 13.29 3.03 -17.54
N ILE A 161 12.12 3.60 -17.21
CA ILE A 161 11.34 4.35 -18.20
C ILE A 161 12.04 5.65 -18.55
N LEU A 162 12.57 6.39 -17.57
CA LEU A 162 13.12 7.72 -17.79
C LEU A 162 14.58 7.73 -18.25
N MET A 163 15.31 6.61 -18.13
CA MET A 163 16.74 6.56 -18.52
C MET A 163 17.02 7.00 -19.95
N ASN A 164 16.07 6.79 -20.87
CA ASN A 164 16.22 7.18 -22.29
C ASN A 164 15.85 8.64 -22.55
N TYR A 165 15.32 9.37 -21.56
CA TYR A 165 14.86 10.76 -21.71
C TYR A 165 15.72 11.74 -20.92
N GLY A 166 16.65 11.25 -20.13
CA GLY A 166 17.41 12.04 -19.18
C GLY A 166 16.58 12.48 -17.98
N TYR A 167 17.14 12.36 -16.80
CA TYR A 167 16.57 12.85 -15.55
C TYR A 167 17.72 13.16 -14.58
N GLU A 168 17.44 14.03 -13.62
CA GLU A 168 18.36 14.29 -12.52
C GLU A 168 17.99 13.40 -11.32
N ASP A 169 18.96 13.03 -10.48
CA ASP A 169 18.75 12.09 -9.35
C ASP A 169 17.68 12.53 -8.35
N TRP A 170 17.46 13.84 -8.22
CA TRP A 170 16.41 14.37 -7.35
C TRP A 170 14.99 14.11 -7.88
N GLN A 171 14.83 13.84 -9.17
CA GLN A 171 13.52 13.66 -9.81
C GLN A 171 12.90 12.28 -9.57
N ILE A 172 13.66 11.32 -9.05
CA ILE A 172 13.17 9.98 -8.75
C ILE A 172 13.60 9.60 -7.33
N LYS A 173 12.63 9.40 -6.44
CA LYS A 173 12.87 9.06 -5.03
C LYS A 173 12.13 7.78 -4.64
N TYR A 174 12.78 6.92 -3.87
CA TYR A 174 12.12 5.83 -3.17
C TYR A 174 11.49 6.39 -1.90
N THR A 175 10.18 6.27 -1.80
CA THR A 175 9.37 6.82 -0.71
C THR A 175 8.30 5.77 -0.36
N PRO A 176 8.65 4.74 0.41
CA PRO A 176 7.71 3.66 0.73
C PRO A 176 6.52 4.18 1.52
N HIS A 177 5.39 3.50 1.41
CA HIS A 177 4.25 3.74 2.30
C HIS A 177 4.64 3.55 3.76
N GLY A 178 3.88 4.19 4.64
CA GLY A 178 4.06 4.08 6.07
C GLY A 178 2.76 3.70 6.78
N VAL A 179 2.90 3.03 7.92
CA VAL A 179 1.81 2.67 8.82
C VAL A 179 1.98 3.42 10.14
N ASP A 180 0.90 3.98 10.69
CA ASP A 180 0.93 4.66 11.99
C ASP A 180 1.01 3.63 13.12
N GLU A 181 2.10 3.69 13.86
CA GLU A 181 2.35 2.83 15.03
C GLU A 181 1.40 3.07 16.20
N LYS A 182 0.60 4.14 16.17
CA LYS A 182 -0.44 4.40 17.19
C LYS A 182 -1.70 3.57 16.93
N HIS A 183 -1.94 3.20 15.68
CA HIS A 183 -3.09 2.41 15.28
C HIS A 183 -2.75 0.92 15.12
N HIS A 184 -1.51 0.62 14.74
CA HIS A 184 -1.03 -0.74 14.52
C HIS A 184 0.16 -1.04 15.44
N TYR A 185 -0.05 -1.87 16.44
CA TYR A 185 0.95 -2.21 17.46
C TYR A 185 0.67 -3.56 18.10
N LYS A 186 1.70 -4.11 18.74
CA LYS A 186 1.53 -5.34 19.54
C LYS A 186 0.74 -5.03 20.81
N ILE A 187 -0.36 -5.72 20.98
CA ILE A 187 -1.20 -5.68 22.18
C ILE A 187 -0.61 -6.63 23.24
N GLU A 188 -0.59 -6.20 24.48
CA GLU A 188 -0.08 -6.97 25.62
C GLU A 188 -0.87 -8.27 25.82
N ASP A 189 -0.15 -9.35 26.19
CA ASP A 189 -0.76 -10.64 26.49
C ASP A 189 -1.78 -10.48 27.64
N GLY A 190 -3.02 -10.90 27.40
CA GLY A 190 -4.06 -10.83 28.40
C GLY A 190 -4.91 -9.57 28.40
N ASP A 191 -4.75 -8.70 27.39
CA ASP A 191 -5.62 -7.55 27.20
C ASP A 191 -7.10 -7.94 27.16
N THR A 192 -7.92 -7.21 27.88
CA THR A 192 -9.34 -7.54 28.05
C THR A 192 -10.15 -7.28 26.77
N LYS A 193 -9.83 -6.22 26.03
CA LYS A 193 -10.54 -5.87 24.79
C LYS A 193 -10.23 -6.87 23.69
N LEU A 194 -8.96 -7.26 23.56
CA LEU A 194 -8.55 -8.30 22.61
C LEU A 194 -9.24 -9.63 22.90
N ARG A 195 -9.30 -10.06 24.16
CA ARG A 195 -10.01 -11.28 24.55
C ARG A 195 -11.50 -11.21 24.25
N GLN A 196 -12.15 -10.08 24.52
CA GLN A 196 -13.56 -9.86 24.17
C GLN A 196 -13.79 -9.95 22.67
N PHE A 197 -12.87 -9.37 21.88
CA PHE A 197 -12.90 -9.46 20.42
C PHE A 197 -12.75 -10.92 19.95
N GLU A 198 -11.77 -11.65 20.47
CA GLU A 198 -11.55 -13.07 20.12
C GLU A 198 -12.78 -13.92 20.47
N THR A 199 -13.37 -13.71 21.66
CA THR A 199 -14.59 -14.42 22.08
C THR A 199 -15.80 -14.06 21.21
N LYS A 200 -15.96 -12.78 20.81
CA LYS A 200 -17.02 -12.33 19.88
C LYS A 200 -17.03 -13.15 18.58
N PHE A 201 -15.86 -13.45 18.04
CA PHE A 201 -15.71 -14.21 16.80
C PHE A 201 -15.40 -15.70 17.02
N GLY A 202 -15.28 -16.16 18.27
CA GLY A 202 -14.95 -17.55 18.62
C GLY A 202 -13.53 -17.95 18.24
N LEU A 203 -12.60 -16.99 18.16
CA LEU A 203 -11.18 -17.20 17.84
C LEU A 203 -10.41 -17.81 19.00
N ASP A 204 -10.87 -17.59 20.23
CA ASP A 204 -10.34 -18.14 21.48
C ASP A 204 -10.38 -19.67 21.57
N LYS A 205 -11.07 -20.34 20.64
CA LYS A 205 -11.19 -21.82 20.55
C LYS A 205 -10.05 -22.49 19.79
N PHE A 206 -9.19 -21.71 19.14
CA PHE A 206 -8.17 -22.21 18.21
C PHE A 206 -6.76 -21.91 18.70
N ASP A 207 -5.89 -22.91 18.58
CA ASP A 207 -4.48 -22.83 18.97
C ASP A 207 -3.60 -22.21 17.85
N PHE A 208 -4.05 -22.30 16.58
CA PHE A 208 -3.34 -21.73 15.44
C PHE A 208 -4.30 -21.08 14.43
N LYS A 209 -4.07 -19.80 14.18
CA LYS A 209 -4.95 -18.91 13.41
C LYS A 209 -4.22 -18.30 12.24
N VAL A 210 -4.65 -18.65 11.02
CA VAL A 210 -4.12 -18.13 9.75
C VAL A 210 -5.01 -16.99 9.28
N LEU A 211 -4.47 -15.80 9.06
CA LEU A 211 -5.23 -14.61 8.67
C LEU A 211 -5.03 -14.28 7.19
N TYR A 212 -6.14 -14.04 6.50
CA TYR A 212 -6.20 -13.32 5.24
C TYR A 212 -7.01 -12.04 5.42
N LEU A 213 -6.39 -10.89 5.18
CA LEU A 213 -7.02 -9.56 5.23
C LEU A 213 -6.66 -8.82 3.95
N ASN A 214 -7.55 -8.85 2.98
CA ASN A 214 -7.45 -8.14 1.70
C ASN A 214 -8.85 -8.03 1.10
N ARG A 215 -9.05 -7.14 0.12
CA ARG A 215 -10.28 -7.13 -0.66
C ARG A 215 -10.42 -8.44 -1.45
N ASN A 216 -11.63 -9.00 -1.49
CA ASN A 216 -11.95 -10.18 -2.30
C ASN A 216 -12.01 -9.80 -3.78
N ILE A 217 -10.86 -9.68 -4.43
CA ILE A 217 -10.74 -9.44 -5.86
C ILE A 217 -9.75 -10.41 -6.48
N ARG A 218 -9.90 -10.63 -7.81
CA ARG A 218 -9.17 -11.67 -8.55
C ARG A 218 -7.66 -11.68 -8.28
N ARG A 219 -6.98 -10.52 -8.38
CA ARG A 219 -5.52 -10.45 -8.22
C ARG A 219 -5.01 -10.76 -6.80
N LYS A 220 -5.90 -10.78 -5.80
CA LYS A 220 -5.55 -11.12 -4.40
C LYS A 220 -5.62 -12.62 -4.12
N ASN A 221 -6.04 -13.42 -5.08
CA ASN A 221 -6.05 -14.89 -5.06
C ASN A 221 -6.66 -15.52 -3.78
N PRO A 222 -7.84 -15.08 -3.29
CA PRO A 222 -8.40 -15.61 -2.05
C PRO A 222 -8.78 -17.09 -2.15
N GLY A 223 -9.08 -17.60 -3.34
CA GLY A 223 -9.32 -19.02 -3.57
C GLY A 223 -8.06 -19.87 -3.36
N ASP A 224 -6.90 -19.38 -3.81
CA ASP A 224 -5.62 -20.06 -3.60
C ASP A 224 -5.23 -20.06 -2.11
N VAL A 225 -5.65 -19.06 -1.32
CA VAL A 225 -5.51 -19.07 0.16
C VAL A 225 -6.29 -20.22 0.78
N VAL A 226 -7.52 -20.48 0.32
CA VAL A 226 -8.34 -21.63 0.77
C VAL A 226 -7.60 -22.95 0.48
N MET A 227 -7.04 -23.07 -0.73
CA MET A 227 -6.30 -24.27 -1.13
C MET A 227 -4.98 -24.43 -0.37
N ALA A 228 -4.27 -23.36 -0.08
CA ALA A 228 -3.05 -23.37 0.73
C ALA A 228 -3.34 -23.78 2.17
N TYR A 229 -4.41 -23.25 2.75
CA TYR A 229 -4.85 -23.66 4.09
C TYR A 229 -5.25 -25.13 4.12
N LYS A 230 -5.99 -25.62 3.10
CA LYS A 230 -6.30 -27.04 2.94
C LYS A 230 -5.04 -27.89 2.93
N TYR A 231 -4.08 -27.56 2.06
CA TYR A 231 -2.82 -28.29 1.92
C TYR A 231 -2.05 -28.37 3.25
N PHE A 232 -2.06 -27.29 4.02
CA PHE A 232 -1.47 -27.26 5.36
C PHE A 232 -2.19 -28.20 6.32
N VAL A 233 -3.53 -28.06 6.46
CA VAL A 233 -4.31 -28.79 7.46
C VAL A 233 -4.37 -30.29 7.14
N ASP A 234 -4.40 -30.68 5.86
CA ASP A 234 -4.38 -32.09 5.44
C ASP A 234 -3.14 -32.87 5.95
N GLN A 235 -2.06 -32.17 6.28
CA GLN A 235 -0.83 -32.77 6.82
C GLN A 235 -0.85 -32.96 8.33
N LEU A 236 -1.87 -32.51 9.04
CA LEU A 236 -1.99 -32.60 10.49
C LEU A 236 -2.85 -33.81 10.92
N PRO A 237 -2.59 -34.37 12.12
CA PRO A 237 -3.50 -35.32 12.73
C PRO A 237 -4.91 -34.71 12.93
N PRO A 238 -5.99 -35.51 12.85
CA PRO A 238 -7.37 -35.00 12.94
C PRO A 238 -7.67 -34.14 14.19
N GLU A 239 -7.03 -34.45 15.33
CA GLU A 239 -7.23 -33.68 16.57
C GLU A 239 -6.53 -32.31 16.52
N GLU A 240 -5.45 -32.18 15.77
CA GLU A 240 -4.77 -30.90 15.56
C GLU A 240 -5.45 -30.05 14.48
N GLN A 241 -6.02 -30.68 13.44
CA GLN A 241 -6.83 -30.00 12.44
C GLN A 241 -7.95 -29.17 13.06
N LYS A 242 -8.62 -29.71 14.10
CA LYS A 242 -9.72 -29.03 14.81
C LYS A 242 -9.29 -27.78 15.56
N LYS A 243 -8.00 -27.67 15.88
CA LYS A 243 -7.41 -26.55 16.62
C LYS A 243 -6.91 -25.40 15.72
N CYS A 244 -6.98 -25.58 14.42
CA CYS A 244 -6.60 -24.58 13.44
C CYS A 244 -7.82 -23.88 12.84
N CYS A 245 -7.71 -22.59 12.51
CA CYS A 245 -8.73 -21.90 11.72
C CYS A 245 -8.11 -20.94 10.69
N LEU A 246 -8.85 -20.73 9.60
CA LEU A 246 -8.59 -19.67 8.62
C LEU A 246 -9.52 -18.50 8.91
N ILE A 247 -8.96 -17.33 9.14
CA ILE A 247 -9.68 -16.08 9.36
C ILE A 247 -9.70 -15.32 8.05
N PHE A 248 -10.90 -15.04 7.54
CA PHE A 248 -11.13 -14.13 6.45
C PHE A 248 -11.67 -12.79 6.97
N HIS A 249 -10.86 -11.74 6.86
CA HIS A 249 -11.35 -10.37 6.99
C HIS A 249 -11.49 -9.75 5.59
N THR A 250 -12.58 -10.06 4.94
CA THR A 250 -12.91 -9.62 3.58
C THR A 250 -14.40 -9.80 3.34
N ALA A 251 -14.96 -9.08 2.38
CA ALA A 251 -16.32 -9.34 1.90
C ALA A 251 -16.43 -10.79 1.39
N PRO A 252 -17.32 -11.61 1.96
CA PRO A 252 -17.44 -13.02 1.54
C PRO A 252 -17.79 -13.18 0.06
N VAL A 253 -18.50 -12.21 -0.52
CA VAL A 253 -18.85 -12.14 -1.94
C VAL A 253 -18.50 -10.76 -2.47
N ASP A 254 -17.76 -10.68 -3.59
CA ASP A 254 -17.44 -9.44 -4.31
C ASP A 254 -17.58 -9.70 -5.80
N GLU A 255 -18.19 -8.79 -6.54
CA GLU A 255 -18.43 -8.89 -8.00
C GLU A 255 -17.11 -8.95 -8.80
N ASN A 256 -16.03 -8.36 -8.27
CA ASN A 256 -14.69 -8.40 -8.87
C ASN A 256 -13.82 -9.56 -8.38
N GLY A 257 -14.41 -10.44 -7.55
CA GLY A 257 -13.75 -11.57 -6.93
C GLY A 257 -14.53 -12.86 -7.07
N THR A 258 -14.90 -13.47 -5.93
CA THR A 258 -15.62 -14.74 -5.87
C THR A 258 -16.56 -14.82 -4.68
N ASP A 259 -17.43 -15.86 -4.68
CA ASP A 259 -18.16 -16.29 -3.48
C ASP A 259 -17.26 -17.23 -2.64
N LEU A 260 -16.60 -16.66 -1.63
CA LEU A 260 -15.69 -17.41 -0.75
C LEU A 260 -16.40 -18.45 0.10
N LYS A 261 -17.69 -18.24 0.44
CA LYS A 261 -18.46 -19.25 1.17
C LYS A 261 -18.68 -20.50 0.32
N ALA A 262 -19.01 -20.31 -0.95
CA ALA A 262 -19.14 -21.41 -1.91
C ALA A 262 -17.79 -22.12 -2.15
N VAL A 263 -16.69 -21.36 -2.27
CA VAL A 263 -15.33 -21.92 -2.42
C VAL A 263 -14.97 -22.76 -1.18
N CYS A 264 -15.17 -22.23 0.04
CA CYS A 264 -14.90 -22.98 1.26
C CYS A 264 -15.76 -24.25 1.40
N ALA A 265 -17.06 -24.16 1.07
CA ALA A 265 -17.96 -25.33 1.10
C ALA A 265 -17.53 -26.42 0.12
N ALA A 266 -16.98 -26.06 -1.02
CA ALA A 266 -16.50 -27.01 -2.03
C ALA A 266 -15.13 -27.61 -1.69
N ALA A 267 -14.18 -26.81 -1.22
CA ALA A 267 -12.79 -27.20 -1.05
C ALA A 267 -12.45 -27.71 0.37
N ILE A 268 -13.06 -27.10 1.41
CA ILE A 268 -12.71 -27.33 2.83
C ILE A 268 -13.95 -27.45 3.73
N PRO A 269 -14.97 -28.27 3.38
CA PRO A 269 -16.25 -28.30 4.11
C PRO A 269 -16.14 -28.70 5.60
N ASN A 270 -15.05 -29.35 5.98
CA ASN A 270 -14.84 -29.88 7.33
C ASN A 270 -13.80 -29.09 8.14
N TYR A 271 -13.25 -27.99 7.61
CA TYR A 271 -12.23 -27.20 8.29
C TYR A 271 -12.82 -25.88 8.81
N ASN A 272 -12.19 -25.33 9.84
CA ASN A 272 -12.68 -24.13 10.49
C ASN A 272 -12.31 -22.89 9.66
N VAL A 273 -13.33 -22.15 9.26
CA VAL A 273 -13.20 -20.86 8.57
C VAL A 273 -14.08 -19.84 9.28
N ILE A 274 -13.50 -18.69 9.62
CA ILE A 274 -14.21 -17.60 10.30
C ILE A 274 -14.14 -16.36 9.42
N PHE A 275 -15.33 -15.82 9.10
CA PHE A 275 -15.47 -14.53 8.44
C PHE A 275 -15.74 -13.48 9.52
N THR A 276 -14.79 -12.56 9.72
CA THR A 276 -14.93 -11.48 10.71
C THR A 276 -15.61 -10.25 10.12
N HIS A 277 -15.60 -10.10 8.79
CA HIS A 277 -16.27 -9.01 8.09
C HIS A 277 -17.67 -9.45 7.65
N ASN A 278 -18.68 -8.67 7.98
CA ASN A 278 -19.97 -8.70 7.31
C ASN A 278 -20.15 -7.37 6.55
N ASN A 279 -20.90 -7.38 5.42
CA ASN A 279 -21.01 -6.24 4.50
C ASN A 279 -21.62 -4.96 5.13
N ASN A 280 -22.05 -4.99 6.38
CA ASN A 280 -22.74 -3.91 7.07
C ASN A 280 -21.93 -3.29 8.23
N GLU A 281 -20.76 -3.83 8.57
CA GLU A 281 -19.94 -3.34 9.68
C GLU A 281 -18.61 -2.79 9.15
N HIS A 282 -18.34 -1.52 9.44
CA HIS A 282 -17.00 -0.94 9.25
C HIS A 282 -16.23 -1.07 10.56
N PHE A 283 -15.13 -1.81 10.51
CA PHE A 283 -14.21 -1.93 11.64
C PHE A 283 -13.42 -0.63 11.80
N GLN A 284 -13.25 -0.22 13.05
CA GLN A 284 -12.36 0.87 13.41
C GLN A 284 -10.91 0.37 13.42
N ASP A 285 -9.94 1.28 13.36
CA ASP A 285 -8.51 0.95 13.35
C ASP A 285 -8.13 0.03 14.54
N GLU A 286 -8.69 0.26 15.73
CA GLU A 286 -8.48 -0.59 16.91
C GLU A 286 -8.93 -2.05 16.65
N GLU A 287 -10.09 -2.24 16.00
CA GLU A 287 -10.62 -3.58 15.71
C GLU A 287 -9.77 -4.28 14.62
N ILE A 288 -9.26 -3.54 13.64
CA ILE A 288 -8.31 -4.06 12.64
C ILE A 288 -7.02 -4.50 13.35
N ASN A 289 -6.52 -3.72 14.31
CA ASN A 289 -5.35 -4.12 15.09
C ASN A 289 -5.62 -5.37 15.94
N PHE A 290 -6.83 -5.55 16.48
CA PHE A 290 -7.21 -6.81 17.17
C PHE A 290 -7.14 -8.01 16.24
N ILE A 291 -7.56 -7.90 14.98
CA ILE A 291 -7.49 -9.00 14.00
C ILE A 291 -6.05 -9.46 13.81
N PHE A 292 -5.11 -8.54 13.58
CA PHE A 292 -3.70 -8.90 13.43
C PHE A 292 -3.12 -9.52 14.70
N ASN A 293 -3.43 -8.97 15.87
CA ASN A 293 -2.97 -9.50 17.15
C ASN A 293 -3.60 -10.86 17.52
N SER A 294 -4.77 -11.20 16.96
CA SER A 294 -5.40 -12.51 17.13
C SER A 294 -4.80 -13.60 16.24
N ALA A 295 -4.03 -13.23 15.21
CA ALA A 295 -3.48 -14.15 14.23
C ALA A 295 -2.09 -14.67 14.62
N ASP A 296 -1.80 -15.92 14.24
CA ASP A 296 -0.47 -16.53 14.39
C ASP A 296 0.40 -16.33 13.16
N VAL A 297 -0.23 -16.13 11.98
CA VAL A 297 0.44 -15.84 10.72
C VAL A 297 -0.52 -15.11 9.77
N TYR A 298 -0.01 -14.11 9.04
CA TYR A 298 -0.75 -13.40 8.01
C TYR A 298 -0.31 -13.84 6.61
N LEU A 299 -1.28 -13.97 5.69
CA LEU A 299 -1.03 -14.38 4.30
C LEU A 299 -1.34 -13.27 3.31
N ASN A 300 -0.42 -13.02 2.37
CA ASN A 300 -0.69 -12.21 1.19
C ASN A 300 -0.22 -12.92 -0.08
N MET A 301 -1.16 -13.48 -0.83
CA MET A 301 -0.92 -14.22 -2.07
C MET A 301 -1.25 -13.39 -3.32
N ALA A 302 -1.28 -12.07 -3.23
CA ALA A 302 -1.57 -11.23 -4.38
C ALA A 302 -0.61 -11.52 -5.55
N SER A 303 -1.14 -11.59 -6.77
CA SER A 303 -0.32 -11.74 -7.98
C SER A 303 0.35 -10.43 -8.42
N ASN A 304 -0.15 -9.32 -7.91
CA ASN A 304 0.35 -7.96 -8.11
C ASN A 304 0.02 -7.14 -6.86
N GLU A 305 1.00 -6.41 -6.34
CA GLU A 305 0.82 -5.60 -5.13
C GLU A 305 1.74 -4.38 -5.15
N GLY A 306 1.14 -3.18 -5.09
CA GLY A 306 1.89 -1.93 -5.08
C GLY A 306 2.82 -1.81 -3.88
N PHE A 307 2.30 -2.12 -2.69
CA PHE A 307 3.06 -2.10 -1.46
C PHE A 307 2.66 -3.23 -0.50
N GLY A 308 1.36 -3.41 -0.22
CA GLY A 308 0.85 -4.43 0.70
C GLY A 308 0.76 -3.94 2.14
N LEU A 309 -0.02 -2.88 2.39
CA LEU A 309 -0.20 -2.28 3.73
C LEU A 309 -0.51 -3.30 4.81
N ALA A 310 -1.44 -4.22 4.55
CA ALA A 310 -1.84 -5.25 5.51
C ALA A 310 -0.68 -6.17 5.95
N SER A 311 0.32 -6.40 5.09
CA SER A 311 1.53 -7.14 5.49
C SER A 311 2.39 -6.33 6.46
N LEU A 312 2.49 -5.02 6.25
CA LEU A 312 3.20 -4.13 7.18
C LEU A 312 2.45 -3.98 8.50
N GLU A 313 1.12 -3.85 8.46
CA GLU A 313 0.25 -3.81 9.65
C GLU A 313 0.41 -5.08 10.49
N ALA A 314 0.52 -6.26 9.83
CA ALA A 314 0.82 -7.52 10.50
C ALA A 314 2.19 -7.47 11.20
N LEU A 315 3.24 -6.95 10.54
CA LEU A 315 4.56 -6.78 11.17
C LEU A 315 4.52 -5.82 12.36
N MET A 316 3.75 -4.73 12.27
CA MET A 316 3.56 -3.80 13.39
C MET A 316 2.89 -4.47 14.60
N ALA A 317 2.01 -5.44 14.37
CA ALA A 317 1.37 -6.26 15.40
C ALA A 317 2.22 -7.46 15.88
N GLU A 318 3.48 -7.59 15.43
CA GLU A 318 4.37 -8.73 15.68
C GLU A 318 3.83 -10.08 15.14
N THR A 319 3.03 -10.03 14.08
CA THR A 319 2.50 -11.23 13.43
C THR A 319 3.38 -11.57 12.22
N PRO A 320 4.01 -12.77 12.21
CA PRO A 320 4.80 -13.24 11.08
C PRO A 320 3.98 -13.34 9.80
N ILE A 321 4.64 -13.20 8.64
CA ILE A 321 3.97 -13.16 7.36
C ILE A 321 4.41 -14.27 6.41
N VAL A 322 3.49 -14.67 5.52
CA VAL A 322 3.77 -15.44 4.30
C VAL A 322 3.30 -14.59 3.13
N VAL A 323 4.20 -14.28 2.22
CA VAL A 323 3.89 -13.39 1.10
C VAL A 323 4.41 -13.93 -0.22
N ASN A 324 3.65 -13.70 -1.29
CA ASN A 324 4.13 -13.90 -2.65
C ASN A 324 5.21 -12.86 -2.98
N VAL A 325 6.32 -13.29 -3.58
CA VAL A 325 7.44 -12.39 -3.94
C VAL A 325 7.09 -11.63 -5.22
N THR A 326 6.35 -10.56 -5.06
CA THR A 326 5.93 -9.66 -6.16
C THR A 326 5.78 -8.23 -5.67
N GLY A 327 6.01 -7.26 -6.56
CA GLY A 327 5.80 -5.84 -6.30
C GLY A 327 6.41 -5.35 -4.99
N GLY A 328 5.66 -4.55 -4.26
CA GLY A 328 6.07 -3.97 -2.97
C GLY A 328 6.08 -4.95 -1.80
N LEU A 329 5.48 -6.15 -1.93
CA LEU A 329 5.61 -7.19 -0.90
C LEU A 329 7.08 -7.59 -0.66
N GLN A 330 7.93 -7.44 -1.66
CA GLN A 330 9.36 -7.70 -1.55
C GLN A 330 10.07 -6.77 -0.55
N ASP A 331 9.60 -5.53 -0.41
CA ASP A 331 10.18 -4.54 0.49
C ASP A 331 10.09 -4.96 1.95
N GLN A 332 9.04 -5.71 2.29
CA GLN A 332 8.74 -6.17 3.64
C GLN A 332 9.41 -7.51 3.99
N CYS A 333 10.00 -8.18 2.99
CA CYS A 333 10.70 -9.44 3.20
C CYS A 333 12.09 -9.28 3.83
N GLY A 334 12.67 -8.07 3.80
CA GLY A 334 14.03 -7.86 4.29
C GLY A 334 15.05 -8.71 3.55
N PHE A 335 14.98 -8.78 2.22
CA PHE A 335 15.95 -9.50 1.41
C PHE A 335 17.35 -8.91 1.52
N LYS A 336 18.35 -9.78 1.55
CA LYS A 336 19.77 -9.42 1.71
C LYS A 336 20.61 -9.88 0.53
N LYS A 337 21.69 -9.14 0.33
CA LYS A 337 22.80 -9.51 -0.56
C LYS A 337 23.70 -10.55 0.12
N GLU A 338 24.62 -11.13 -0.63
CA GLU A 338 25.61 -12.10 -0.11
C GLU A 338 26.49 -11.52 1.01
N ASP A 339 26.70 -10.20 1.04
CA ASP A 339 27.45 -9.51 2.09
C ASP A 339 26.62 -9.22 3.36
N GLY A 340 25.36 -9.66 3.40
CA GLY A 340 24.43 -9.47 4.52
C GLY A 340 23.70 -8.10 4.56
N THR A 341 23.99 -7.19 3.62
CA THR A 341 23.28 -5.90 3.53
C THR A 341 21.92 -6.06 2.89
N TYR A 342 20.96 -5.22 3.33
CA TYR A 342 19.62 -5.22 2.72
C TYR A 342 19.64 -4.72 1.28
N LEU A 343 18.74 -5.26 0.45
CA LEU A 343 18.51 -4.74 -0.89
C LEU A 343 18.01 -3.29 -0.81
N THR A 344 18.64 -2.44 -1.62
CA THR A 344 18.24 -1.04 -1.81
C THR A 344 17.31 -0.89 -3.01
N ALA A 345 16.73 0.30 -3.20
CA ALA A 345 15.90 0.59 -4.37
C ALA A 345 16.70 0.48 -5.69
N ASP A 346 17.99 0.85 -5.67
CA ASP A 346 18.86 0.76 -6.85
C ASP A 346 19.10 -0.68 -7.31
N ASP A 347 19.09 -1.65 -6.40
CA ASP A 347 19.21 -3.07 -6.75
C ASP A 347 18.04 -3.56 -7.62
N TYR A 348 16.88 -2.87 -7.60
CA TYR A 348 15.71 -3.21 -8.40
C TYR A 348 15.70 -2.59 -9.81
N VAL A 349 16.64 -1.69 -10.13
CA VAL A 349 16.69 -1.04 -11.45
C VAL A 349 16.96 -2.08 -12.56
N GLU A 350 17.80 -3.08 -12.29
CA GLU A 350 18.16 -4.12 -13.26
C GLU A 350 17.12 -5.26 -13.34
N LEU A 351 16.16 -5.33 -12.40
CA LEU A 351 15.21 -6.44 -12.35
C LEU A 351 14.06 -6.21 -13.34
N GLY A 352 13.93 -7.08 -14.31
CA GLY A 352 12.87 -7.06 -15.33
C GLY A 352 11.58 -7.82 -14.94
N SER A 353 11.58 -8.50 -13.81
CA SER A 353 10.46 -9.12 -13.10
C SER A 353 10.82 -9.18 -11.61
N ASN A 354 10.08 -9.93 -10.77
CA ASN A 354 10.58 -10.20 -9.42
C ASN A 354 11.95 -10.92 -9.50
N HIS A 355 12.72 -10.89 -8.43
CA HIS A 355 14.10 -11.43 -8.49
C HIS A 355 14.21 -12.96 -8.58
N ARG A 356 13.09 -13.69 -8.61
CA ARG A 356 12.97 -15.14 -8.85
C ARG A 356 13.94 -16.00 -8.03
N GLY A 357 14.15 -15.66 -6.77
CA GLY A 357 15.07 -16.39 -5.90
C GLY A 357 16.55 -16.10 -6.12
N LYS A 358 16.92 -15.05 -6.86
CA LYS A 358 18.29 -14.55 -6.91
C LYS A 358 18.82 -14.24 -5.51
N TYR A 359 17.98 -13.61 -4.69
CA TYR A 359 18.26 -13.33 -3.28
C TYR A 359 17.45 -14.27 -2.41
N LYS A 360 18.15 -15.11 -1.64
CA LYS A 360 17.52 -16.17 -0.81
C LYS A 360 17.48 -15.82 0.66
N GLU A 361 18.41 -14.99 1.12
CA GLU A 361 18.43 -14.52 2.49
C GLU A 361 17.35 -13.44 2.69
N HIS A 362 16.57 -13.60 3.72
CA HIS A 362 15.44 -12.74 4.06
C HIS A 362 15.29 -12.60 5.58
N GLY A 363 14.41 -11.73 6.03
CA GLY A 363 14.10 -11.58 7.44
C GLY A 363 13.50 -12.86 8.06
N GLU A 364 13.76 -13.09 9.32
CA GLU A 364 13.25 -14.26 10.04
C GLU A 364 11.73 -14.21 10.29
N TRP A 365 11.10 -13.06 10.14
CA TRP A 365 9.67 -12.81 10.32
C TRP A 365 8.80 -13.18 9.12
N VAL A 366 9.41 -13.59 8.02
CA VAL A 366 8.71 -13.86 6.77
C VAL A 366 9.08 -15.20 6.18
N LYS A 367 8.10 -15.86 5.56
CA LYS A 367 8.33 -16.93 4.58
C LYS A 367 7.92 -16.41 3.22
N PRO A 368 8.88 -15.94 2.40
CA PRO A 368 8.60 -15.54 1.04
C PRO A 368 8.34 -16.77 0.18
N VAL A 369 7.28 -16.71 -0.64
CA VAL A 369 6.97 -17.74 -1.62
C VAL A 369 7.19 -17.15 -3.00
N PHE A 370 8.04 -17.78 -3.80
CA PHE A 370 8.39 -17.29 -5.13
C PHE A 370 7.35 -17.75 -6.15
N PRO A 371 6.94 -16.87 -7.09
CA PRO A 371 6.04 -17.26 -8.16
C PRO A 371 6.57 -18.44 -8.95
N SER A 372 5.77 -19.49 -9.07
CA SER A 372 6.07 -20.65 -9.92
C SER A 372 5.57 -20.45 -11.35
N ASN A 373 4.58 -19.58 -11.53
CA ASN A 373 4.02 -19.22 -12.82
C ASN A 373 3.92 -17.70 -12.93
N ILE A 374 4.45 -17.17 -14.02
CA ILE A 374 4.36 -15.75 -14.39
C ILE A 374 3.68 -15.71 -15.74
N SER A 375 2.41 -15.29 -15.77
CA SER A 375 1.65 -15.17 -17.00
C SER A 375 1.48 -13.73 -17.44
N LEU A 376 1.64 -13.50 -18.76
CA LEU A 376 1.41 -12.19 -19.35
C LEU A 376 -0.11 -12.00 -19.55
N GLN A 377 -0.63 -10.94 -18.92
CA GLN A 377 -2.04 -10.53 -18.98
C GLN A 377 -2.13 -9.11 -19.52
N GLY A 378 -3.33 -8.61 -19.76
CA GLY A 378 -3.50 -7.22 -20.16
C GLY A 378 -4.94 -6.82 -20.45
N SER A 379 -5.10 -5.54 -20.70
CA SER A 379 -6.32 -4.90 -21.18
C SER A 379 -5.94 -3.74 -22.12
N PRO A 380 -6.88 -3.14 -22.87
CA PRO A 380 -6.54 -2.04 -23.78
C PRO A 380 -5.77 -0.88 -23.14
N LEU A 381 -6.05 -0.56 -21.89
CA LEU A 381 -5.36 0.53 -21.16
C LEU A 381 -4.06 0.08 -20.48
N THR A 382 -3.89 -1.21 -20.26
CA THR A 382 -2.70 -1.85 -19.69
C THR A 382 -2.36 -3.06 -20.53
N PRO A 383 -1.75 -2.87 -21.71
CA PRO A 383 -1.68 -3.92 -22.73
C PRO A 383 -0.86 -5.13 -22.31
N TYR A 384 -0.04 -5.01 -21.28
CA TYR A 384 0.72 -6.10 -20.72
C TYR A 384 1.06 -5.85 -19.25
N ILE A 385 0.85 -6.87 -18.42
CA ILE A 385 1.30 -6.98 -17.03
C ILE A 385 1.67 -8.43 -16.75
N PHE A 386 2.55 -8.69 -15.79
CA PHE A 386 2.77 -10.04 -15.28
C PHE A 386 1.85 -10.31 -14.10
N ASP A 387 1.10 -11.40 -14.16
CA ASP A 387 0.50 -12.04 -12.99
C ASP A 387 1.53 -13.01 -12.40
N ASP A 388 2.08 -12.67 -11.25
CA ASP A 388 3.01 -13.49 -10.50
C ASP A 388 2.23 -14.44 -9.58
N ARG A 389 2.13 -15.73 -9.92
CA ARG A 389 1.35 -16.69 -9.13
C ARG A 389 2.24 -17.68 -8.39
N ALA A 390 2.14 -17.68 -7.07
CA ALA A 390 2.71 -18.71 -6.22
C ALA A 390 1.84 -19.99 -6.27
N GLN A 391 2.46 -21.15 -6.15
CA GLN A 391 1.73 -22.41 -5.93
C GLN A 391 1.15 -22.42 -4.53
N PHE A 392 -0.09 -22.81 -4.39
CA PHE A 392 -0.75 -22.88 -3.09
C PHE A 392 -0.12 -23.96 -2.17
N GLU A 393 0.48 -25.01 -2.73
CA GLU A 393 1.23 -26.02 -1.98
C GLU A 393 2.46 -25.41 -1.28
N GLU A 394 3.23 -24.56 -1.97
CA GLU A 394 4.38 -23.87 -1.40
C GLU A 394 3.95 -22.92 -0.27
N VAL A 395 2.81 -22.24 -0.45
CA VAL A 395 2.22 -21.41 0.61
C VAL A 395 1.76 -22.27 1.78
N GLY A 396 1.15 -23.43 1.52
CA GLY A 396 0.77 -24.39 2.58
C GLY A 396 1.97 -24.93 3.36
N ILE A 397 3.11 -25.18 2.70
CA ILE A 397 4.38 -25.52 3.33
C ILE A 397 4.88 -24.37 4.23
N ALA A 398 4.77 -23.12 3.76
CA ALA A 398 5.16 -21.94 4.53
C ALA A 398 4.26 -21.73 5.77
N ILE A 399 2.94 -21.99 5.65
CA ILE A 399 2.03 -22.00 6.80
C ILE A 399 2.45 -23.09 7.81
N LYS A 400 2.73 -24.31 7.31
CA LYS A 400 3.16 -25.41 8.15
C LYS A 400 4.46 -25.12 8.89
N TYR A 401 5.41 -24.44 8.26
CA TYR A 401 6.61 -23.98 8.95
C TYR A 401 6.27 -23.14 10.19
N TRP A 402 5.35 -22.15 10.06
CA TRP A 402 4.94 -21.32 11.19
C TRP A 402 4.17 -22.09 12.26
N TYR A 403 3.45 -23.12 11.87
CA TYR A 403 2.81 -24.05 12.82
C TYR A 403 3.88 -24.84 13.61
N ASP A 404 4.82 -25.46 12.91
CA ASP A 404 5.81 -26.40 13.48
C ASP A 404 6.82 -25.71 14.41
N VAL A 405 7.22 -24.47 14.14
CA VAL A 405 8.15 -23.72 15.01
C VAL A 405 7.55 -23.34 16.36
N GLY A 406 6.22 -23.34 16.48
CA GLY A 406 5.50 -23.11 17.72
C GLY A 406 5.40 -21.62 18.14
N PRO A 407 4.60 -21.33 19.15
CA PRO A 407 4.23 -19.96 19.52
C PRO A 407 5.43 -19.11 20.02
N LYS A 408 6.37 -19.73 20.73
CA LYS A 408 7.55 -19.01 21.24
C LYS A 408 8.42 -18.46 20.11
N GLU A 409 8.64 -19.26 19.08
CA GLU A 409 9.46 -18.85 17.93
C GLU A 409 8.71 -17.86 17.05
N ARG A 410 7.41 -18.06 16.82
CA ARG A 410 6.57 -17.05 16.13
C ARG A 410 6.64 -15.70 16.81
N LYS A 411 6.54 -15.64 18.15
CA LYS A 411 6.65 -14.39 18.92
C LYS A 411 8.03 -13.75 18.76
N ARG A 412 9.11 -14.53 18.78
CA ARG A 412 10.48 -14.03 18.54
C ARG A 412 10.62 -13.42 17.13
N CYS A 413 10.19 -14.16 16.13
CA CYS A 413 10.26 -13.73 14.74
C CYS A 413 9.36 -12.51 14.47
N GLY A 414 8.15 -12.48 15.02
CA GLY A 414 7.24 -11.34 14.92
C GLY A 414 7.86 -10.06 15.49
N LYS A 415 8.52 -10.15 16.64
CA LYS A 415 9.24 -9.02 17.24
C LYS A 415 10.34 -8.48 16.31
N LEU A 416 11.14 -9.36 15.67
CA LEU A 416 12.13 -8.95 14.68
C LEU A 416 11.48 -8.26 13.47
N GLY A 417 10.29 -8.72 13.04
CA GLY A 417 9.52 -8.09 11.99
C GLY A 417 9.09 -6.67 12.35
N ARG A 418 8.61 -6.45 13.57
CA ARG A 418 8.29 -5.12 14.06
C ARG A 418 9.54 -4.22 14.18
N GLU A 419 10.65 -4.76 14.69
CA GLU A 419 11.92 -4.01 14.76
C GLU A 419 12.38 -3.55 13.38
N PHE A 420 12.27 -4.40 12.36
CA PHE A 420 12.55 -4.04 10.96
C PHE A 420 11.58 -2.96 10.44
N ALA A 421 10.28 -3.14 10.65
CA ALA A 421 9.26 -2.19 10.19
C ALA A 421 9.40 -0.81 10.85
N MET A 422 9.92 -0.75 12.06
CA MET A 422 10.12 0.49 12.84
C MET A 422 11.55 1.03 12.79
N ASP A 423 12.45 0.43 12.01
CA ASP A 423 13.83 0.93 11.90
C ASP A 423 13.86 2.37 11.39
N LYS A 424 14.74 3.19 11.95
CA LYS A 424 14.79 4.63 11.67
C LYS A 424 15.26 4.99 10.26
N ASN A 425 15.95 4.07 9.57
CA ASN A 425 16.55 4.32 8.26
C ASN A 425 15.83 3.61 7.13
N ILE A 426 15.39 2.38 7.39
CA ILE A 426 14.80 1.49 6.38
C ILE A 426 13.36 1.08 6.72
N GLY A 427 12.85 1.51 7.86
CA GLY A 427 11.50 1.19 8.30
C GLY A 427 10.42 1.89 7.46
N MET A 428 9.19 1.58 7.80
CA MET A 428 8.01 1.99 7.03
C MET A 428 6.91 2.52 7.97
N THR A 429 7.30 3.46 8.86
CA THR A 429 6.33 4.17 9.71
C THR A 429 5.73 5.36 8.98
N ALA A 430 4.54 5.80 9.39
CA ALA A 430 3.90 7.00 8.85
C ALA A 430 4.77 8.25 9.04
N LYS A 431 5.50 8.32 10.16
CA LYS A 431 6.46 9.40 10.39
C LYS A 431 7.59 9.41 9.35
N LEU A 432 8.21 8.25 9.06
CA LEU A 432 9.25 8.15 8.03
C LEU A 432 8.72 8.47 6.64
N LEU A 433 7.49 8.07 6.32
CA LEU A 433 6.83 8.47 5.09
C LEU A 433 6.76 10.00 5.00
N GLY A 434 6.31 10.68 6.07
CA GLY A 434 6.26 12.14 6.13
C GLY A 434 7.64 12.79 5.94
N ASP A 435 8.66 12.29 6.63
CA ASP A 435 10.03 12.77 6.53
C ASP A 435 10.59 12.61 5.09
N ASN A 436 10.35 11.45 4.45
CA ASN A 436 10.75 11.18 3.06
C ASN A 436 10.01 12.06 2.04
N ILE A 437 8.71 12.30 2.23
CA ILE A 437 7.91 13.21 1.41
C ILE A 437 8.46 14.64 1.52
N ILE A 438 8.79 15.10 2.72
CA ILE A 438 9.36 16.44 2.93
C ILE A 438 10.72 16.56 2.23
N ASP A 439 11.62 15.60 2.40
CA ASP A 439 12.94 15.61 1.74
C ASP A 439 12.80 15.68 0.22
N ALA A 440 11.93 14.84 -0.34
CA ALA A 440 11.72 14.79 -1.78
C ALA A 440 11.12 16.10 -2.33
N ILE A 441 10.09 16.62 -1.69
CA ILE A 441 9.38 17.83 -2.13
C ILE A 441 10.22 19.09 -1.91
N ASP A 442 10.91 19.24 -0.77
CA ASP A 442 11.80 20.38 -0.53
C ASP A 442 12.94 20.40 -1.54
N THR A 443 13.57 19.25 -1.82
CA THR A 443 14.60 19.14 -2.87
C THR A 443 14.04 19.52 -4.24
N ALA A 444 12.81 19.12 -4.55
CA ALA A 444 12.17 19.49 -5.80
C ALA A 444 11.90 20.99 -5.88
N PHE A 445 11.44 21.64 -4.83
CA PHE A 445 11.24 23.09 -4.80
C PHE A 445 12.54 23.89 -4.98
N GLU A 446 13.66 23.38 -4.49
CA GLU A 446 14.97 24.01 -4.65
C GLU A 446 15.51 23.91 -6.09
N LYS A 447 15.24 22.80 -6.77
CA LYS A 447 15.86 22.45 -8.04
C LYS A 447 14.97 22.65 -9.26
N TRP A 448 13.64 22.59 -9.06
CA TRP A 448 12.70 22.73 -10.16
C TRP A 448 12.77 24.11 -10.80
N LYS A 449 12.67 24.13 -12.13
CA LYS A 449 12.56 25.35 -12.93
C LYS A 449 11.29 25.29 -13.77
N PRO A 450 10.53 26.39 -13.84
CA PRO A 450 9.38 26.50 -14.74
C PRO A 450 9.78 26.13 -16.17
N ARG A 451 8.89 25.44 -16.87
CA ARG A 451 9.07 25.18 -18.29
C ARG A 451 8.85 26.44 -19.09
N GLU A 452 9.55 26.55 -20.23
CA GLU A 452 9.31 27.62 -21.17
C GLU A 452 7.90 27.52 -21.76
N LYS A 453 7.26 28.67 -21.95
CA LYS A 453 5.96 28.72 -22.63
C LYS A 453 6.16 28.38 -24.09
N TYR A 454 5.31 27.54 -24.64
CA TYR A 454 5.26 27.36 -26.08
C TYR A 454 4.77 28.65 -26.74
N THR A 455 5.50 29.12 -27.75
CA THR A 455 5.05 30.19 -28.68
C THR A 455 4.73 29.55 -30.02
N LEU A 456 3.51 29.76 -30.52
CA LEU A 456 3.13 29.35 -31.86
C LEU A 456 3.39 30.56 -32.78
N GLU A 457 4.41 30.47 -33.62
CA GLU A 457 4.60 31.43 -34.71
C GLU A 457 3.91 30.87 -35.96
N VAL A 458 2.91 31.59 -36.45
CA VAL A 458 2.31 31.32 -37.77
C VAL A 458 3.20 31.97 -38.81
N VAL A 459 3.96 31.16 -39.56
CA VAL A 459 4.82 31.62 -40.67
C VAL A 459 3.98 31.69 -41.92
#